data_e8d5bfff15be256b2ec01ba9a2d3aec0
#
_entry.id   e8d5bfff15be256b2ec01ba9a2d3aec0
#
_cell.length_a   1.000
_cell.length_b   1.000
_cell.length_c   1.000
_cell.angle_alpha   90.00
_cell.angle_beta   90.00
_cell.angle_gamma   90.00
#
_symmetry.space_group_name_H-M   'P 1'
#
loop_
_entity.id
_entity.type
_entity.pdbx_description
1 polymer ?
#
loop_
_entity_poly.entity_id
_entity_poly.type
_entity_poly.pdbx_seq_one_letter_code
_entity_poly.pdbx_strand_id
1 'polypeptide(L)'
;MNTGVTTDGGACDILDMTGFNYITHTYDDFREKYPDMPMLGSENDSAFQTRGVYKTDHSKNIIDCYDSEAAPWGNTYRDGFKQVDIRPHIMGLFIWTGFDYRGEPTPFEWPSIGTQFGIMDTCGFKKDAFYLNKAFFTDEPMIHILPHWNFADGEEVHVMTHTNCSEAELFLNGKSLGKKNVDKYDMADWFVPFEKGTLKMVGYIDGKEVCSDEVSTANAAKKIIITPQNEFVYDSCDDAVIFNISVVDENGVSVPTADNLIKFTADGGEIIGVGNGDPNSHEADKAEERHLFNGLCQVIVKQSDGAENVTVTATSDGLESATATVKSVANENKKIFIPSVNEKYIAKWRQAVDLSETRPDPNVKIEDHDMNTWGIVSVGSGYDDKFKNITGYGLYKTTVNINENDNFIVFRELTGNEVEVFVNGEQKFKDDCQWGRKVEINVSDVNGDADIAVIVNSTKADGNGGISKPVVITD
;
A
#
# COMPACT_ATOMS: atom_id res chain seq x y z
N MET A 1 10.44 -14.84 7.98
CA MET A 1 10.78 -15.42 9.28
C MET A 1 11.88 -14.58 9.90
N ASN A 2 11.66 -14.02 11.06
CA ASN A 2 12.71 -13.34 11.80
C ASN A 2 13.37 -14.38 12.70
N THR A 3 14.66 -14.49 12.62
CA THR A 3 15.58 -15.51 13.16
C THR A 3 15.37 -15.94 14.59
N GLY A 4 16.05 -16.97 15.00
CA GLY A 4 16.26 -17.44 16.36
C GLY A 4 15.05 -18.21 16.95
N VAL A 5 13.90 -17.57 17.05
CA VAL A 5 12.71 -18.21 17.68
C VAL A 5 12.16 -19.35 16.83
N THR A 6 12.28 -19.28 15.52
CA THR A 6 11.70 -20.27 14.59
C THR A 6 12.62 -21.42 14.27
N THR A 7 13.93 -21.19 14.16
CA THR A 7 14.91 -22.26 13.93
C THR A 7 15.18 -23.08 15.19
N ASP A 8 15.19 -22.44 16.35
CA ASP A 8 15.46 -23.11 17.63
C ASP A 8 14.18 -23.57 18.36
N GLY A 9 13.04 -23.03 17.98
CA GLY A 9 11.73 -23.38 18.53
C GLY A 9 11.01 -24.55 17.85
N GLY A 10 11.65 -25.22 16.86
CA GLY A 10 11.08 -26.40 16.19
C GLY A 10 9.98 -26.09 15.15
N ALA A 11 9.70 -24.81 14.83
CA ALA A 11 8.69 -24.46 13.82
C ALA A 11 9.05 -25.00 12.43
N CYS A 12 10.35 -25.04 12.09
CA CYS A 12 10.82 -25.59 10.84
C CYS A 12 10.61 -27.10 10.70
N ASP A 13 10.40 -27.82 11.79
CA ASP A 13 10.18 -29.26 11.75
C ASP A 13 8.75 -29.62 11.31
N ILE A 14 7.84 -28.63 11.27
CA ILE A 14 6.44 -28.81 10.88
C ILE A 14 6.01 -28.04 9.65
N LEU A 15 6.90 -27.21 9.09
CA LEU A 15 6.63 -26.42 7.88
C LEU A 15 7.07 -27.20 6.64
N ASP A 16 6.32 -27.06 5.54
CA ASP A 16 6.69 -27.61 4.23
C ASP A 16 7.78 -26.79 3.53
N MET A 17 7.92 -25.51 3.91
CA MET A 17 8.84 -24.53 3.33
C MET A 17 9.16 -23.41 4.32
N THR A 18 10.37 -22.88 4.24
CA THR A 18 10.80 -21.74 5.08
C THR A 18 11.01 -20.49 4.26
N GLY A 19 10.31 -19.41 4.63
CA GLY A 19 10.50 -18.06 4.11
C GLY A 19 11.37 -17.22 5.04
N PHE A 20 12.33 -16.47 4.49
CA PHE A 20 13.24 -15.61 5.23
C PHE A 20 12.92 -14.14 4.94
N ASN A 21 12.88 -13.33 6.01
CA ASN A 21 12.77 -11.89 5.90
C ASN A 21 14.16 -11.29 6.22
N TYR A 22 14.81 -10.70 5.22
CA TYR A 22 16.06 -9.93 5.26
C TYR A 22 17.36 -10.66 5.62
N ILE A 23 17.35 -11.66 6.46
CA ILE A 23 18.50 -12.33 7.05
C ILE A 23 19.29 -13.23 6.08
N THR A 24 19.66 -12.70 4.93
CA THR A 24 20.33 -13.45 3.86
C THR A 24 21.66 -14.11 4.29
N HIS A 25 22.30 -13.55 5.31
CA HIS A 25 23.54 -14.08 5.90
C HIS A 25 23.37 -15.44 6.60
N THR A 26 22.14 -15.86 6.88
CA THR A 26 21.83 -17.13 7.57
C THR A 26 21.46 -18.25 6.60
N TYR A 27 21.38 -18.00 5.30
CA TYR A 27 20.91 -18.96 4.31
C TYR A 27 21.73 -20.24 4.27
N ASP A 28 23.05 -20.12 4.28
CA ASP A 28 23.97 -21.26 4.18
C ASP A 28 23.95 -22.10 5.47
N ASP A 29 23.98 -21.45 6.64
CA ASP A 29 23.91 -22.14 7.94
C ASP A 29 22.55 -22.88 8.10
N PHE A 30 21.47 -22.27 7.64
CA PHE A 30 20.16 -22.91 7.68
C PHE A 30 20.12 -24.12 6.75
N ARG A 31 20.67 -24.00 5.54
CA ARG A 31 20.74 -25.10 4.58
C ARG A 31 21.55 -26.28 5.08
N GLU A 32 22.65 -26.02 5.81
CA GLU A 32 23.46 -27.06 6.45
C GLU A 32 22.64 -27.81 7.51
N LYS A 33 21.88 -27.07 8.33
CA LYS A 33 21.04 -27.65 9.40
C LYS A 33 19.82 -28.41 8.86
N TYR A 34 19.21 -27.92 7.79
CA TYR A 34 17.97 -28.45 7.18
C TYR A 34 18.18 -28.71 5.66
N PRO A 35 18.94 -29.77 5.28
CA PRO A 35 19.39 -29.96 3.88
C PRO A 35 18.26 -30.20 2.88
N ASP A 36 17.09 -30.67 3.31
CA ASP A 36 15.95 -31.00 2.43
C ASP A 36 14.83 -29.93 2.49
N MET A 37 14.95 -28.91 3.34
CA MET A 37 13.92 -27.87 3.50
C MET A 37 13.95 -26.91 2.31
N PRO A 38 12.84 -26.74 1.59
CA PRO A 38 12.72 -25.66 0.60
C PRO A 38 12.82 -24.28 1.25
N MET A 39 13.57 -23.38 0.61
CA MET A 39 13.87 -22.05 1.14
C MET A 39 13.56 -20.96 0.12
N LEU A 40 13.03 -19.84 0.57
CA LEU A 40 12.86 -18.62 -0.25
C LEU A 40 13.08 -17.36 0.60
N GLY A 41 13.42 -16.25 -0.04
CA GLY A 41 13.38 -14.93 0.56
C GLY A 41 11.96 -14.37 0.51
N SER A 42 11.24 -14.39 1.62
CA SER A 42 9.84 -13.91 1.68
C SER A 42 9.73 -12.39 1.80
N GLU A 43 10.78 -11.72 2.30
CA GLU A 43 11.02 -10.27 2.23
C GLU A 43 12.53 -10.06 2.20
N ASN A 44 13.08 -9.74 1.04
CA ASN A 44 14.56 -9.76 0.93
C ASN A 44 15.17 -8.37 0.94
N ASP A 45 14.57 -7.43 0.26
CA ASP A 45 15.13 -6.12 0.02
C ASP A 45 14.35 -5.06 0.82
N SER A 46 15.00 -4.02 1.23
CA SER A 46 14.42 -2.84 1.86
C SER A 46 15.18 -1.61 1.43
N ALA A 47 15.41 -1.51 0.12
CA ALA A 47 16.08 -0.35 -0.47
C ALA A 47 15.16 0.87 -0.50
N PHE A 48 15.75 2.04 -0.44
CA PHE A 48 15.05 3.31 -0.44
C PHE A 48 15.27 4.06 -1.74
N GLN A 49 14.20 4.60 -2.30
CA GLN A 49 14.27 5.51 -3.45
C GLN A 49 13.10 6.48 -3.44
N THR A 50 13.36 7.74 -3.75
CA THR A 50 12.35 8.76 -4.04
C THR A 50 12.25 8.92 -5.54
N ARG A 51 11.06 8.69 -6.14
CA ARG A 51 10.88 8.74 -7.60
C ARG A 51 11.42 10.03 -8.23
N GLY A 52 12.31 9.88 -9.22
CA GLY A 52 12.89 10.98 -9.99
C GLY A 52 13.91 11.84 -9.24
N VAL A 53 14.45 11.34 -8.11
CA VAL A 53 15.53 11.98 -7.36
C VAL A 53 16.84 11.27 -7.66
N TYR A 54 17.90 12.06 -7.96
CA TYR A 54 19.21 11.53 -8.31
C TYR A 54 20.35 12.12 -7.48
N LYS A 55 19.98 12.75 -6.37
CA LYS A 55 20.90 13.19 -5.33
C LYS A 55 20.20 13.15 -3.99
N THR A 56 20.68 12.32 -3.10
CA THR A 56 20.16 12.20 -1.74
C THR A 56 20.28 13.52 -0.98
N ASP A 57 19.20 13.91 -0.32
CA ASP A 57 19.16 15.03 0.63
C ASP A 57 18.25 14.65 1.81
N HIS A 58 18.87 14.09 2.85
CA HIS A 58 18.14 13.65 4.06
C HIS A 58 17.47 14.81 4.79
N SER A 59 17.92 16.06 4.60
CA SER A 59 17.26 17.23 5.20
C SER A 59 15.91 17.55 4.57
N LYS A 60 15.68 17.04 3.35
CA LYS A 60 14.41 17.13 2.61
C LYS A 60 13.66 15.81 2.55
N ASN A 61 14.13 14.79 3.26
CA ASN A 61 13.57 13.44 3.27
C ASN A 61 13.47 12.81 1.85
N ILE A 62 14.52 12.96 1.05
CA ILE A 62 14.62 12.38 -0.30
C ILE A 62 15.91 11.57 -0.47
N ILE A 63 15.81 10.48 -1.21
CA ILE A 63 16.90 9.52 -1.47
C ILE A 63 16.99 9.27 -2.97
N ASP A 64 18.21 9.18 -3.49
CA ASP A 64 18.46 8.94 -4.91
C ASP A 64 17.99 7.57 -5.39
N CYS A 65 17.84 7.43 -6.71
CA CYS A 65 17.37 6.22 -7.36
C CYS A 65 18.50 5.28 -7.84
N TYR A 66 19.71 5.40 -7.30
CA TYR A 66 20.85 4.56 -7.68
C TYR A 66 21.00 3.26 -6.89
N ASP A 67 19.99 2.89 -6.08
CA ASP A 67 20.04 1.71 -5.19
C ASP A 67 21.20 1.81 -4.19
N SER A 68 21.39 3.03 -3.63
CA SER A 68 22.52 3.40 -2.78
C SER A 68 22.28 3.15 -1.29
N GLU A 69 21.03 3.15 -0.86
CA GLU A 69 20.64 3.05 0.55
C GLU A 69 19.56 1.99 0.77
N ALA A 70 19.66 1.31 1.92
CA ALA A 70 18.67 0.34 2.38
C ALA A 70 18.48 0.46 3.90
N ALA A 71 17.39 -0.11 4.39
CA ALA A 71 17.14 -0.22 5.82
C ALA A 71 18.22 -1.06 6.52
N PRO A 72 18.57 -0.76 7.78
CA PRO A 72 19.63 -1.47 8.51
C PRO A 72 19.41 -2.98 8.66
N TRP A 73 18.19 -3.44 8.51
CA TRP A 73 17.80 -4.86 8.58
C TRP A 73 17.71 -5.53 7.22
N GLY A 74 17.74 -4.76 6.11
CA GLY A 74 17.54 -5.24 4.76
C GLY A 74 18.77 -5.09 3.87
N ASN A 75 18.57 -5.25 2.58
CA ASN A 75 19.58 -5.12 1.54
C ASN A 75 19.13 -4.11 0.49
N THR A 76 20.06 -3.59 -0.31
CA THR A 76 19.73 -2.98 -1.61
C THR A 76 19.17 -4.06 -2.54
N TYR A 77 18.46 -3.66 -3.60
CA TYR A 77 17.94 -4.64 -4.57
C TYR A 77 19.05 -5.48 -5.18
N ARG A 78 20.15 -4.84 -5.60
CA ARG A 78 21.30 -5.54 -6.22
C ARG A 78 21.91 -6.56 -5.27
N ASP A 79 22.10 -6.21 -4.03
CA ASP A 79 22.65 -7.12 -3.02
C ASP A 79 21.71 -8.28 -2.71
N GLY A 80 20.43 -8.01 -2.52
CA GLY A 80 19.42 -9.04 -2.23
C GLY A 80 19.30 -10.06 -3.36
N PHE A 81 19.23 -9.59 -4.61
CA PHE A 81 19.28 -10.48 -5.78
C PHE A 81 20.54 -11.32 -5.82
N LYS A 82 21.70 -10.72 -5.61
CA LYS A 82 22.99 -11.44 -5.59
C LYS A 82 23.00 -12.53 -4.53
N GLN A 83 22.49 -12.24 -3.32
CA GLN A 83 22.44 -13.22 -2.23
C GLN A 83 21.59 -14.46 -2.59
N VAL A 84 20.55 -14.30 -3.38
CA VAL A 84 19.70 -15.41 -3.82
C VAL A 84 20.31 -16.12 -5.04
N ASP A 85 20.72 -15.37 -6.04
CA ASP A 85 21.16 -15.90 -7.34
C ASP A 85 22.42 -16.80 -7.24
N ILE A 86 23.34 -16.48 -6.33
CA ILE A 86 24.55 -17.30 -6.09
C ILE A 86 24.27 -18.59 -5.31
N ARG A 87 23.03 -18.78 -4.83
CA ARG A 87 22.63 -19.93 -4.01
C ARG A 87 21.52 -20.75 -4.70
N PRO A 88 21.88 -21.77 -5.47
CA PRO A 88 20.90 -22.54 -6.25
C PRO A 88 19.87 -23.30 -5.40
N HIS A 89 20.05 -23.34 -4.09
CA HIS A 89 19.12 -23.95 -3.15
C HIS A 89 18.05 -22.98 -2.63
N ILE A 90 18.14 -21.70 -2.98
CA ILE A 90 17.10 -20.70 -2.69
C ILE A 90 16.17 -20.61 -3.90
N MET A 91 14.87 -20.82 -3.69
CA MET A 91 13.87 -20.90 -4.75
C MET A 91 13.63 -19.54 -5.45
N GLY A 92 13.97 -18.44 -4.79
CA GLY A 92 13.76 -17.08 -5.28
C GLY A 92 13.53 -16.12 -4.13
N LEU A 93 13.10 -14.90 -4.47
CA LEU A 93 12.83 -13.87 -3.48
C LEU A 93 11.55 -13.08 -3.82
N PHE A 94 10.95 -12.52 -2.78
CA PHE A 94 9.97 -11.44 -2.87
C PHE A 94 10.59 -10.18 -2.30
N ILE A 95 10.45 -9.08 -3.04
CA ILE A 95 10.98 -7.78 -2.61
C ILE A 95 10.04 -7.12 -1.59
N TRP A 96 10.59 -6.35 -0.67
CA TRP A 96 9.85 -5.39 0.11
C TRP A 96 10.18 -3.98 -0.41
N THR A 97 9.31 -3.34 -1.20
CA THR A 97 7.96 -3.77 -1.57
C THR A 97 7.58 -3.25 -2.98
N GLY A 98 6.44 -3.67 -3.51
CA GLY A 98 5.97 -3.25 -4.84
C GLY A 98 5.62 -1.76 -4.91
N PHE A 99 4.94 -1.23 -3.89
CA PHE A 99 4.48 0.16 -3.82
C PHE A 99 4.96 0.84 -2.54
N ASP A 100 5.20 2.14 -2.61
CA ASP A 100 5.23 2.95 -1.40
C ASP A 100 3.86 2.91 -0.71
N TYR A 101 3.84 3.05 0.59
CA TYR A 101 2.61 3.03 1.39
C TYR A 101 2.68 4.06 2.52
N ARG A 102 1.52 4.45 3.04
CA ARG A 102 1.38 5.42 4.13
C ARG A 102 1.36 4.74 5.49
N GLY A 103 1.72 5.52 6.51
CA GLY A 103 1.66 5.10 7.91
C GLY A 103 2.99 4.62 8.49
N GLU A 104 4.00 4.38 7.66
CA GLU A 104 5.36 4.05 8.08
C GLU A 104 6.34 4.86 7.22
N PRO A 105 6.77 6.06 7.65
CA PRO A 105 7.58 6.96 6.82
C PRO A 105 9.07 6.58 6.72
N THR A 106 9.45 5.37 7.08
CA THR A 106 10.83 4.87 7.03
C THR A 106 11.50 5.15 5.66
N PRO A 107 12.73 5.67 5.63
CA PRO A 107 13.70 5.80 6.75
C PRO A 107 13.54 7.09 7.57
N PHE A 108 12.59 7.92 7.24
CA PHE A 108 12.38 9.21 7.86
C PHE A 108 11.29 9.13 8.95
N GLU A 109 11.05 10.27 9.58
CA GLU A 109 9.96 10.49 10.52
C GLU A 109 9.09 11.64 10.00
N TRP A 110 8.06 12.02 10.76
CA TRP A 110 7.31 13.23 10.47
C TRP A 110 8.25 14.43 10.20
N PRO A 111 8.08 15.18 9.10
CA PRO A 111 6.87 15.34 8.28
C PRO A 111 6.71 14.36 7.10
N SER A 112 7.56 13.39 6.87
CA SER A 112 7.29 12.34 5.90
C SER A 112 6.05 11.54 6.30
N ILE A 113 5.20 11.18 5.33
CA ILE A 113 3.93 10.48 5.55
C ILE A 113 3.85 9.13 4.85
N GLY A 114 4.80 8.82 4.01
CA GLY A 114 4.89 7.58 3.24
C GLY A 114 6.27 6.96 3.27
N THR A 115 6.33 5.67 2.98
CA THR A 115 7.59 4.93 2.81
C THR A 115 8.28 5.33 1.52
N GLN A 116 9.53 4.86 1.40
CA GLN A 116 10.32 4.96 0.16
C GLN A 116 10.83 3.59 -0.31
N PHE A 117 10.26 2.51 0.21
CA PHE A 117 10.63 1.13 -0.11
C PHE A 117 10.13 0.64 -1.48
N GLY A 118 9.03 1.22 -1.98
CA GLY A 118 8.38 0.73 -3.19
C GLY A 118 9.27 0.81 -4.43
N ILE A 119 9.19 -0.17 -5.33
CA ILE A 119 9.72 -0.04 -6.70
C ILE A 119 8.84 0.88 -7.56
N MET A 120 7.64 1.16 -7.08
CA MET A 120 6.72 2.19 -7.58
C MET A 120 6.29 3.08 -6.41
N ASP A 121 5.91 4.31 -6.70
CA ASP A 121 5.37 5.21 -5.68
C ASP A 121 3.91 4.87 -5.31
N THR A 122 3.30 5.65 -4.41
CA THR A 122 1.91 5.43 -3.95
C THR A 122 0.86 5.56 -5.05
N CYS A 123 1.19 6.18 -6.18
CA CYS A 123 0.35 6.31 -7.36
C CYS A 123 0.61 5.22 -8.41
N GLY A 124 1.57 4.32 -8.18
CA GLY A 124 1.98 3.31 -9.13
C GLY A 124 2.90 3.83 -10.25
N PHE A 125 3.43 5.04 -10.13
CA PHE A 125 4.46 5.52 -11.03
C PHE A 125 5.77 4.80 -10.75
N LYS A 126 6.39 4.27 -11.79
CA LYS A 126 7.61 3.48 -11.71
C LYS A 126 8.78 4.34 -11.23
N LYS A 127 9.54 3.82 -10.26
CA LYS A 127 10.88 4.32 -9.92
C LYS A 127 11.93 3.58 -10.76
N ASP A 128 13.17 4.01 -10.71
CA ASP A 128 14.25 3.32 -11.43
C ASP A 128 14.43 1.88 -10.91
N ALA A 129 14.15 1.62 -9.62
CA ALA A 129 14.09 0.28 -9.05
C ALA A 129 13.14 -0.68 -9.78
N PHE A 130 12.03 -0.18 -10.35
CA PHE A 130 11.15 -1.04 -11.15
C PHE A 130 11.88 -1.64 -12.35
N TYR A 131 12.70 -0.85 -13.03
CA TYR A 131 13.46 -1.30 -14.21
C TYR A 131 14.63 -2.18 -13.82
N LEU A 132 15.26 -1.94 -12.67
CA LEU A 132 16.28 -2.82 -12.10
C LEU A 132 15.70 -4.21 -11.83
N ASN A 133 14.55 -4.27 -11.14
CA ASN A 133 13.85 -5.51 -10.87
C ASN A 133 13.38 -6.19 -12.17
N LYS A 134 12.87 -5.42 -13.13
CA LYS A 134 12.50 -5.97 -14.44
C LYS A 134 13.69 -6.62 -15.13
N ALA A 135 14.89 -6.03 -15.07
CA ALA A 135 16.10 -6.60 -15.66
C ALA A 135 16.47 -7.97 -15.07
N PHE A 136 16.20 -8.19 -13.78
CA PHE A 136 16.44 -9.47 -13.12
C PHE A 136 15.38 -10.54 -13.42
N PHE A 137 14.12 -10.12 -13.62
CA PHE A 137 12.98 -11.04 -13.72
C PHE A 137 12.48 -11.31 -15.15
N THR A 138 13.11 -10.72 -16.19
CA THR A 138 12.71 -10.97 -17.58
C THR A 138 13.84 -11.49 -18.42
N ASP A 139 13.51 -12.39 -19.34
CA ASP A 139 14.42 -12.86 -20.40
C ASP A 139 14.33 -11.97 -21.67
N GLU A 140 13.33 -11.10 -21.77
CA GLU A 140 13.23 -10.15 -22.87
C GLU A 140 14.33 -9.09 -22.73
N PRO A 141 15.13 -8.84 -23.80
CA PRO A 141 16.15 -7.80 -23.76
C PRO A 141 15.55 -6.44 -23.42
N MET A 142 16.08 -5.84 -22.36
CA MET A 142 15.64 -4.51 -21.91
C MET A 142 16.83 -3.66 -21.48
N ILE A 143 16.68 -2.36 -21.60
CA ILE A 143 17.61 -1.36 -21.12
C ILE A 143 16.84 -0.13 -20.64
N HIS A 144 17.29 0.49 -19.57
CA HIS A 144 16.71 1.71 -18.99
C HIS A 144 17.82 2.65 -18.58
N ILE A 145 17.69 3.92 -18.95
CA ILE A 145 18.63 4.98 -18.60
C ILE A 145 18.15 5.68 -17.34
N LEU A 146 19.03 5.87 -16.39
CA LEU A 146 18.89 6.82 -15.30
C LEU A 146 20.14 7.69 -15.22
N PRO A 147 20.00 8.98 -14.84
CA PRO A 147 18.81 9.75 -14.55
C PRO A 147 18.12 10.28 -15.82
N HIS A 148 17.06 11.10 -15.63
CA HIS A 148 16.59 12.03 -16.67
C HIS A 148 17.73 12.95 -17.14
N TRP A 149 17.54 13.62 -18.29
CA TRP A 149 18.60 14.48 -18.85
C TRP A 149 18.27 15.96 -18.78
N ASN A 150 17.98 16.47 -17.53
CA ASN A 150 17.72 17.89 -17.24
C ASN A 150 18.53 18.30 -16.00
N PHE A 151 19.73 18.88 -16.21
CA PHE A 151 20.67 19.32 -15.18
C PHE A 151 21.22 20.71 -15.49
N ALA A 152 22.08 21.26 -14.66
CA ALA A 152 22.78 22.51 -14.91
C ALA A 152 23.91 22.31 -15.93
N ASP A 153 24.13 23.31 -16.80
CA ASP A 153 25.19 23.26 -17.81
C ASP A 153 26.56 22.97 -17.16
N GLY A 154 27.22 21.91 -17.61
CA GLY A 154 28.54 21.47 -17.14
C GLY A 154 28.53 20.70 -15.81
N GLU A 155 27.37 20.43 -15.22
CA GLU A 155 27.25 19.53 -14.06
C GLU A 155 27.71 18.11 -14.45
N GLU A 156 28.57 17.48 -13.62
CA GLU A 156 28.93 16.08 -13.82
C GLU A 156 27.80 15.19 -13.34
N VAL A 157 27.18 14.46 -14.25
CA VAL A 157 26.02 13.60 -14.00
C VAL A 157 26.46 12.14 -13.99
N HIS A 158 26.10 11.41 -12.93
CA HIS A 158 26.25 9.96 -12.86
C HIS A 158 25.13 9.30 -13.69
N VAL A 159 25.44 8.82 -14.88
CA VAL A 159 24.54 8.07 -15.75
C VAL A 159 24.74 6.58 -15.53
N MET A 160 23.68 5.88 -15.23
CA MET A 160 23.67 4.42 -15.05
C MET A 160 22.62 3.78 -15.96
N THR A 161 22.74 2.50 -16.22
CA THR A 161 21.73 1.72 -16.92
C THR A 161 21.30 0.53 -16.09
N HIS A 162 19.99 0.23 -16.09
CA HIS A 162 19.44 -1.05 -15.62
C HIS A 162 19.10 -1.91 -16.84
N THR A 163 19.75 -3.06 -16.98
CA THR A 163 19.64 -3.90 -18.18
C THR A 163 19.97 -5.36 -17.88
N ASN A 164 19.41 -6.27 -18.67
CA ASN A 164 19.80 -7.66 -18.74
C ASN A 164 20.69 -7.98 -19.96
N CYS A 165 21.17 -6.96 -20.67
CA CYS A 165 22.12 -7.11 -21.75
C CYS A 165 23.54 -7.36 -21.22
N SER A 166 24.39 -8.02 -22.01
CA SER A 166 25.80 -8.29 -21.64
C SER A 166 26.73 -7.09 -21.83
N GLU A 167 26.35 -6.13 -22.69
CA GLU A 167 27.10 -4.91 -22.96
C GLU A 167 26.12 -3.75 -23.16
N ALA A 168 26.56 -2.53 -22.80
CA ALA A 168 25.82 -1.30 -23.05
C ALA A 168 26.74 -0.21 -23.62
N GLU A 169 26.24 0.61 -24.54
CA GLU A 169 26.97 1.74 -25.10
C GLU A 169 26.14 3.01 -24.96
N LEU A 170 26.76 4.02 -24.35
CA LEU A 170 26.14 5.33 -24.14
C LEU A 170 26.52 6.30 -25.24
N PHE A 171 25.53 7.05 -25.73
CA PHE A 171 25.72 8.12 -26.70
C PHE A 171 25.14 9.44 -26.18
N LEU A 172 25.83 10.55 -26.41
CA LEU A 172 25.31 11.89 -26.21
C LEU A 172 25.31 12.61 -27.55
N ASN A 173 24.12 13.07 -27.97
CA ASN A 173 23.96 13.79 -29.28
C ASN A 173 24.53 12.97 -30.46
N GLY A 174 24.36 11.64 -30.43
CA GLY A 174 24.87 10.72 -31.45
C GLY A 174 26.35 10.40 -31.39
N LYS A 175 27.12 10.99 -30.46
CA LYS A 175 28.52 10.68 -30.22
C LYS A 175 28.65 9.64 -29.16
N SER A 176 29.33 8.52 -29.44
CA SER A 176 29.61 7.46 -28.46
C SER A 176 30.49 7.98 -27.30
N LEU A 177 30.07 7.72 -26.08
CA LEU A 177 30.83 7.93 -24.85
C LEU A 177 31.49 6.63 -24.37
N GLY A 178 31.42 5.58 -25.17
CA GLY A 178 32.05 4.29 -24.95
C GLY A 178 31.06 3.18 -24.62
N LYS A 179 31.51 1.98 -25.00
CA LYS A 179 30.83 0.73 -24.74
C LYS A 179 31.47 0.06 -23.51
N LYS A 180 30.64 -0.51 -22.63
CA LYS A 180 31.06 -1.21 -21.42
C LYS A 180 30.40 -2.58 -21.33
N ASN A 181 31.12 -3.54 -20.75
CA ASN A 181 30.50 -4.76 -20.26
C ASN A 181 29.60 -4.44 -19.09
N VAL A 182 28.46 -5.08 -19.02
CA VAL A 182 27.51 -4.94 -17.92
C VAL A 182 27.81 -6.04 -16.90
N ASP A 183 28.10 -5.66 -15.67
CA ASP A 183 28.05 -6.59 -14.54
C ASP A 183 26.58 -6.86 -14.16
N LYS A 184 26.28 -8.13 -13.92
CA LYS A 184 24.90 -8.55 -13.64
C LYS A 184 24.25 -7.81 -12.45
N TYR A 185 25.02 -7.44 -11.44
CA TYR A 185 24.53 -6.78 -10.24
C TYR A 185 24.90 -5.30 -10.20
N ASP A 186 26.17 -4.97 -10.49
CA ASP A 186 26.65 -3.58 -10.42
C ASP A 186 26.22 -2.74 -11.62
N MET A 187 25.71 -3.41 -12.68
CA MET A 187 25.26 -2.76 -13.92
C MET A 187 26.41 -2.07 -14.68
N ALA A 188 26.14 -1.00 -15.41
CA ALA A 188 27.16 -0.17 -16.04
C ALA A 188 26.80 1.31 -15.87
N ASP A 189 27.81 2.15 -15.67
CA ASP A 189 27.68 3.57 -15.38
C ASP A 189 28.70 4.44 -16.10
N TRP A 190 28.42 5.73 -16.24
CA TRP A 190 29.27 6.76 -16.81
C TRP A 190 29.13 8.05 -16.01
N PHE A 191 30.19 8.83 -15.94
CA PHE A 191 30.16 10.20 -15.44
C PHE A 191 30.26 11.15 -16.63
N VAL A 192 29.23 11.92 -16.87
CA VAL A 192 29.07 12.70 -18.10
C VAL A 192 28.81 14.16 -17.74
N PRO A 193 29.65 15.12 -18.18
CA PRO A 193 29.30 16.53 -18.08
C PRO A 193 28.00 16.81 -18.85
N PHE A 194 27.03 17.44 -18.16
CA PHE A 194 25.75 17.75 -18.80
C PHE A 194 25.95 18.73 -19.98
N GLU A 195 25.40 18.34 -21.10
CA GLU A 195 25.21 19.12 -22.31
C GLU A 195 23.80 18.84 -22.80
N LYS A 196 23.07 19.90 -23.18
CA LYS A 196 21.71 19.78 -23.73
C LYS A 196 21.68 18.86 -24.95
N GLY A 197 20.65 18.01 -25.01
CA GLY A 197 20.42 17.09 -26.11
C GLY A 197 19.82 15.78 -25.69
N THR A 198 20.23 14.71 -26.35
CA THR A 198 19.67 13.35 -26.14
C THR A 198 20.77 12.39 -25.70
N LEU A 199 20.57 11.75 -24.57
CA LEU A 199 21.26 10.51 -24.22
C LEU A 199 20.53 9.34 -24.86
N LYS A 200 21.28 8.46 -25.51
CA LYS A 200 20.81 7.18 -26.01
C LYS A 200 21.69 6.08 -25.43
N MET A 201 21.06 5.03 -24.93
CA MET A 201 21.73 3.83 -24.49
C MET A 201 21.34 2.67 -25.42
N VAL A 202 22.33 1.91 -25.86
CA VAL A 202 22.11 0.73 -26.71
C VAL A 202 22.60 -0.50 -25.98
N GLY A 203 21.74 -1.51 -25.88
CA GLY A 203 22.03 -2.79 -25.26
C GLY A 203 22.44 -3.84 -26.29
N TYR A 204 23.44 -4.66 -25.94
CA TYR A 204 23.96 -5.73 -26.81
C TYR A 204 23.98 -7.07 -26.09
N ILE A 205 23.68 -8.14 -26.86
CA ILE A 205 23.88 -9.55 -26.48
C ILE A 205 24.65 -10.23 -27.61
N ASP A 206 25.74 -10.91 -27.28
CA ASP A 206 26.62 -11.56 -28.24
C ASP A 206 27.09 -10.58 -29.37
N GLY A 207 27.37 -9.33 -28.98
CA GLY A 207 27.83 -8.28 -29.88
C GLY A 207 26.78 -7.73 -30.83
N LYS A 208 25.51 -8.14 -30.73
CA LYS A 208 24.39 -7.63 -31.53
C LYS A 208 23.54 -6.67 -30.72
N GLU A 209 23.18 -5.54 -31.32
CA GLU A 209 22.19 -4.62 -30.76
C GLU A 209 20.82 -5.32 -30.64
N VAL A 210 20.21 -5.27 -29.45
CA VAL A 210 18.94 -5.93 -29.15
C VAL A 210 17.86 -4.99 -28.61
N CYS A 211 18.25 -3.90 -27.96
CA CYS A 211 17.33 -2.90 -27.42
C CYS A 211 18.02 -1.54 -27.27
N SER A 212 17.25 -0.48 -27.14
CA SER A 212 17.75 0.85 -26.80
C SER A 212 16.72 1.64 -26.00
N ASP A 213 17.23 2.67 -25.28
CA ASP A 213 16.43 3.64 -24.55
C ASP A 213 16.99 5.06 -24.79
N GLU A 214 16.14 6.07 -24.69
CA GLU A 214 16.54 7.46 -24.94
C GLU A 214 15.89 8.40 -23.91
N VAL A 215 16.67 9.35 -23.41
CA VAL A 215 16.19 10.48 -22.59
C VAL A 215 16.72 11.78 -23.17
N SER A 216 15.86 12.79 -23.26
CA SER A 216 16.20 14.09 -23.87
C SER A 216 16.00 15.23 -22.88
N THR A 217 16.80 16.29 -23.04
CA THR A 217 16.63 17.53 -22.31
C THR A 217 15.33 18.21 -22.71
N ALA A 218 14.42 18.36 -21.76
CA ALA A 218 13.21 19.15 -21.94
C ALA A 218 13.46 20.62 -21.68
N ASN A 219 12.76 21.48 -22.43
CA ASN A 219 12.62 22.89 -22.15
C ASN A 219 11.55 23.14 -21.06
N ALA A 220 11.10 24.40 -20.92
CA ALA A 220 10.03 24.73 -19.97
C ALA A 220 8.73 23.98 -20.32
N ALA A 221 8.00 23.56 -19.28
CA ALA A 221 6.69 22.93 -19.44
C ALA A 221 5.75 23.81 -20.25
N LYS A 222 5.03 23.24 -21.20
CA LYS A 222 4.17 23.95 -22.13
C LYS A 222 2.76 23.38 -22.20
N LYS A 223 2.63 22.07 -22.14
CA LYS A 223 1.37 21.37 -22.38
C LYS A 223 1.15 20.23 -21.40
N ILE A 224 -0.08 20.10 -20.94
CA ILE A 224 -0.54 18.95 -20.13
C ILE A 224 -0.83 17.77 -21.07
N ILE A 225 -0.46 16.56 -20.63
CA ILE A 225 -0.84 15.30 -21.26
C ILE A 225 -1.64 14.49 -20.23
N ILE A 226 -2.78 13.94 -20.67
CA ILE A 226 -3.62 13.04 -19.87
C ILE A 226 -3.59 11.67 -20.54
N THR A 227 -3.23 10.64 -19.77
CA THR A 227 -3.20 9.26 -20.23
C THR A 227 -4.08 8.41 -19.32
N PRO A 228 -5.28 7.98 -19.77
CA PRO A 228 -6.09 7.03 -19.02
C PRO A 228 -5.35 5.68 -18.88
N GLN A 229 -5.45 5.03 -17.72
CA GLN A 229 -4.92 3.69 -17.54
C GLN A 229 -5.83 2.61 -18.13
N ASN A 230 -7.13 2.90 -18.25
CA ASN A 230 -8.14 1.97 -18.74
C ASN A 230 -8.66 2.44 -20.11
N GLU A 231 -8.88 1.53 -21.02
CA GLU A 231 -9.50 1.81 -22.33
C GLU A 231 -11.02 2.06 -22.21
N PHE A 232 -11.64 1.49 -21.20
CA PHE A 232 -13.06 1.65 -20.89
C PHE A 232 -13.31 1.52 -19.38
N VAL A 233 -14.49 1.93 -18.94
CA VAL A 233 -15.02 1.77 -17.58
C VAL A 233 -16.35 1.01 -17.65
N TYR A 234 -16.64 0.16 -16.66
CA TYR A 234 -17.90 -0.56 -16.61
C TYR A 234 -19.03 0.29 -16.05
N ASP A 235 -20.17 0.33 -16.78
CA ASP A 235 -21.39 0.96 -16.29
C ASP A 235 -21.96 0.20 -15.08
N SER A 236 -22.48 0.92 -14.10
CA SER A 236 -23.23 0.41 -12.94
C SER A 236 -22.47 -0.55 -12.00
N CYS A 237 -21.15 -0.44 -11.89
CA CYS A 237 -20.34 -1.32 -11.05
C CYS A 237 -19.48 -0.60 -10.01
N ASP A 238 -19.77 0.67 -9.71
CA ASP A 238 -18.88 1.51 -8.89
C ASP A 238 -17.43 1.54 -9.41
N ASP A 239 -17.25 1.36 -10.71
CA ASP A 239 -15.95 1.32 -11.35
C ASP A 239 -15.32 2.72 -11.47
N ALA A 240 -14.01 2.79 -11.57
CA ALA A 240 -13.29 4.04 -11.62
C ALA A 240 -12.19 4.02 -12.67
N VAL A 241 -11.89 5.20 -13.21
CA VAL A 241 -10.79 5.42 -14.14
C VAL A 241 -9.69 6.21 -13.46
N ILE A 242 -8.46 5.77 -13.66
CA ILE A 242 -7.26 6.47 -13.27
C ILE A 242 -6.73 7.21 -14.49
N PHE A 243 -6.56 8.53 -14.36
CA PHE A 243 -5.93 9.36 -15.39
C PHE A 243 -4.57 9.83 -14.90
N ASN A 244 -3.52 9.39 -15.56
CA ASN A 244 -2.15 9.84 -15.31
C ASN A 244 -1.91 11.16 -16.05
N ILE A 245 -1.27 12.08 -15.36
CA ILE A 245 -0.98 13.42 -15.84
C ILE A 245 0.52 13.58 -15.92
N SER A 246 0.98 14.08 -17.04
CA SER A 246 2.35 14.56 -17.23
C SER A 246 2.34 15.91 -17.95
N VAL A 247 3.48 16.56 -18.01
CA VAL A 247 3.65 17.78 -18.82
C VAL A 247 4.81 17.61 -19.77
N VAL A 248 4.66 18.22 -20.94
CA VAL A 248 5.69 18.24 -21.99
C VAL A 248 6.04 19.67 -22.36
N ASP A 249 7.23 19.84 -22.92
CA ASP A 249 7.66 21.10 -23.54
C ASP A 249 7.02 21.33 -24.92
N GLU A 250 7.43 22.40 -25.63
CA GLU A 250 6.95 22.73 -26.96
C GLU A 250 7.32 21.70 -28.05
N ASN A 251 8.30 20.83 -27.77
CA ASN A 251 8.74 19.75 -28.66
C ASN A 251 8.09 18.40 -28.34
N GLY A 252 7.27 18.33 -27.26
CA GLY A 252 6.64 17.11 -26.80
C GLY A 252 7.53 16.25 -25.89
N VAL A 253 8.66 16.79 -25.42
CA VAL A 253 9.56 16.11 -24.49
C VAL A 253 9.01 16.25 -23.08
N SER A 254 8.90 15.14 -22.35
CA SER A 254 8.44 15.14 -20.94
C SER A 254 9.35 15.96 -20.05
N VAL A 255 8.78 16.78 -19.16
CA VAL A 255 9.53 17.64 -18.24
C VAL A 255 9.61 16.94 -16.87
N PRO A 256 10.71 16.24 -16.57
CA PRO A 256 10.82 15.36 -15.41
C PRO A 256 10.95 16.11 -14.07
N THR A 257 11.13 17.43 -14.11
CA THR A 257 11.30 18.28 -12.93
C THR A 257 10.11 19.21 -12.69
N ALA A 258 9.01 19.02 -13.44
CA ALA A 258 7.84 19.87 -13.31
C ALA A 258 7.11 19.65 -11.98
N ASP A 259 6.66 20.75 -11.38
CA ASP A 259 5.95 20.82 -10.09
C ASP A 259 4.64 21.64 -10.17
N ASN A 260 4.15 21.92 -11.38
CA ASN A 260 2.97 22.75 -11.62
C ASN A 260 1.74 22.23 -10.84
N LEU A 261 0.92 23.15 -10.30
CA LEU A 261 -0.39 22.82 -9.76
C LEU A 261 -1.38 22.52 -10.90
N ILE A 262 -1.92 21.30 -10.91
CA ILE A 262 -2.92 20.87 -11.89
C ILE A 262 -4.30 20.89 -11.23
N LYS A 263 -5.27 21.52 -11.91
CA LYS A 263 -6.68 21.55 -11.50
C LYS A 263 -7.50 20.66 -12.42
N PHE A 264 -8.43 19.93 -11.84
CA PHE A 264 -9.24 18.94 -12.53
C PHE A 264 -10.71 19.29 -12.52
N THR A 265 -11.38 18.99 -13.61
CA THR A 265 -12.85 18.87 -13.67
C THR A 265 -13.20 17.54 -14.32
N ALA A 266 -14.30 16.93 -13.87
CA ALA A 266 -14.81 15.69 -14.43
C ALA A 266 -16.25 15.85 -14.93
N ASP A 267 -16.59 15.17 -16.02
CA ASP A 267 -17.94 15.01 -16.55
C ASP A 267 -18.24 13.52 -16.71
N GLY A 268 -19.45 13.08 -16.39
CA GLY A 268 -19.82 11.67 -16.37
C GLY A 268 -19.23 10.86 -15.20
N GLY A 269 -18.64 11.52 -14.20
CA GLY A 269 -18.07 10.89 -13.02
C GLY A 269 -17.75 11.87 -11.90
N GLU A 270 -17.41 11.34 -10.73
CA GLU A 270 -17.01 12.06 -9.53
C GLU A 270 -15.50 11.87 -9.29
N ILE A 271 -14.77 12.95 -9.03
CA ILE A 271 -13.36 12.87 -8.60
C ILE A 271 -13.35 12.33 -7.17
N ILE A 272 -12.83 11.12 -6.99
CA ILE A 272 -12.76 10.45 -5.68
C ILE A 272 -11.37 10.54 -5.05
N GLY A 273 -10.36 10.96 -5.81
CA GLY A 273 -9.00 11.14 -5.29
C GLY A 273 -8.03 11.74 -6.28
N VAL A 274 -6.96 12.33 -5.73
CA VAL A 274 -5.80 12.85 -6.46
C VAL A 274 -4.52 12.41 -5.75
N GLY A 275 -3.43 12.27 -6.48
CA GLY A 275 -2.14 11.89 -5.93
C GLY A 275 -0.97 12.28 -6.84
N ASN A 276 0.24 12.28 -6.32
CA ASN A 276 1.46 12.53 -7.11
C ASN A 276 2.65 11.63 -6.74
N GLY A 277 2.47 10.75 -5.74
CA GLY A 277 3.51 9.83 -5.30
C GLY A 277 4.63 10.45 -4.45
N ASP A 278 4.52 11.73 -4.07
CA ASP A 278 5.46 12.37 -3.16
C ASP A 278 5.26 11.85 -1.72
N PRO A 279 6.25 11.19 -1.11
CA PRO A 279 6.15 10.67 0.26
C PRO A 279 6.11 11.77 1.32
N ASN A 280 6.37 13.02 0.94
CA ASN A 280 6.43 14.19 1.83
C ASN A 280 5.25 15.15 1.64
N SER A 281 4.35 14.90 0.66
CA SER A 281 3.24 15.81 0.37
C SER A 281 2.12 15.72 1.40
N HIS A 282 1.72 16.88 1.93
CA HIS A 282 0.59 17.05 2.84
C HIS A 282 -0.68 17.59 2.16
N GLU A 283 -0.69 17.64 0.83
CA GLU A 283 -1.89 18.03 0.09
C GLU A 283 -3.01 17.01 0.29
N ALA A 284 -4.26 17.49 0.31
CA ALA A 284 -5.41 16.62 0.50
C ALA A 284 -5.58 15.62 -0.65
N ASP A 285 -5.77 14.32 -0.33
CA ASP A 285 -6.00 13.30 -1.34
C ASP A 285 -7.41 13.39 -1.97
N LYS A 286 -8.39 13.94 -1.24
CA LYS A 286 -9.73 14.24 -1.73
C LYS A 286 -9.81 15.72 -2.08
N ALA A 287 -9.39 16.05 -3.28
CA ALA A 287 -9.36 17.39 -3.83
C ALA A 287 -9.57 17.35 -5.35
N GLU A 288 -9.76 18.51 -5.95
CA GLU A 288 -9.86 18.71 -7.40
C GLU A 288 -8.59 19.33 -7.99
N GLU A 289 -7.49 19.33 -7.20
CA GLU A 289 -6.21 19.84 -7.65
C GLU A 289 -5.06 19.10 -6.98
N ARG A 290 -3.89 19.04 -7.65
CA ARG A 290 -2.69 18.40 -7.13
C ARG A 290 -1.46 18.96 -7.83
N HIS A 291 -0.39 19.25 -7.08
CA HIS A 291 0.90 19.53 -7.70
C HIS A 291 1.46 18.28 -8.38
N LEU A 292 2.17 18.50 -9.48
CA LEU A 292 3.05 17.48 -10.02
C LEU A 292 4.18 17.22 -9.03
N PHE A 293 4.62 15.98 -8.94
CA PHE A 293 5.86 15.60 -8.25
C PHE A 293 6.77 14.93 -9.28
N ASN A 294 7.93 15.55 -9.53
CA ASN A 294 8.86 15.10 -10.56
C ASN A 294 8.14 14.75 -11.87
N GLY A 295 7.35 15.72 -12.38
CA GLY A 295 6.68 15.67 -13.66
C GLY A 295 5.36 14.93 -13.72
N LEU A 296 4.88 14.29 -12.64
CA LEU A 296 3.70 13.42 -12.67
C LEU A 296 2.72 13.71 -11.53
N CYS A 297 1.43 13.58 -11.82
CA CYS A 297 0.36 13.41 -10.82
C CYS A 297 -0.77 12.55 -11.41
N GLN A 298 -1.81 12.32 -10.63
CA GLN A 298 -2.89 11.39 -10.96
C GLN A 298 -4.22 11.91 -10.43
N VAL A 299 -5.30 11.67 -11.17
CA VAL A 299 -6.68 11.86 -10.71
C VAL A 299 -7.47 10.58 -10.93
N ILE A 300 -8.30 10.21 -9.95
CA ILE A 300 -9.15 9.02 -9.96
C ILE A 300 -10.60 9.50 -10.03
N VAL A 301 -11.33 9.03 -11.03
CA VAL A 301 -12.72 9.41 -11.27
C VAL A 301 -13.60 8.17 -11.25
N LYS A 302 -14.52 8.13 -10.28
CA LYS A 302 -15.58 7.12 -10.22
C LYS A 302 -16.65 7.45 -11.23
N GLN A 303 -17.05 6.48 -12.04
CA GLN A 303 -18.10 6.65 -13.04
C GLN A 303 -19.47 6.91 -12.37
N SER A 304 -20.24 7.85 -12.92
CA SER A 304 -21.64 8.07 -12.56
C SER A 304 -22.55 7.07 -13.26
N ASP A 305 -23.54 6.53 -12.53
CA ASP A 305 -24.49 5.57 -13.10
C ASP A 305 -25.16 6.11 -14.36
N GLY A 306 -25.16 5.32 -15.43
CA GLY A 306 -25.76 5.65 -16.70
C GLY A 306 -25.00 6.66 -17.55
N ALA A 307 -23.81 7.11 -17.13
CA ALA A 307 -22.96 7.96 -17.96
C ALA A 307 -22.36 7.15 -19.12
N GLU A 308 -22.46 7.67 -20.35
CA GLU A 308 -21.89 7.01 -21.54
C GLU A 308 -20.35 7.14 -21.59
N ASN A 309 -19.81 8.16 -20.95
CA ASN A 309 -18.38 8.44 -20.93
C ASN A 309 -17.97 9.07 -19.59
N VAL A 310 -16.71 8.90 -19.23
CA VAL A 310 -16.02 9.65 -18.18
C VAL A 310 -14.98 10.55 -18.83
N THR A 311 -15.12 11.86 -18.66
CA THR A 311 -14.23 12.85 -19.26
C THR A 311 -13.54 13.67 -18.18
N VAL A 312 -12.22 13.81 -18.26
CA VAL A 312 -11.42 14.67 -17.38
C VAL A 312 -10.79 15.78 -18.18
N THR A 313 -10.90 16.99 -17.66
CA THR A 313 -10.14 18.14 -18.15
C THR A 313 -9.16 18.59 -17.07
N ALA A 314 -7.89 18.76 -17.45
CA ALA A 314 -6.81 19.25 -16.61
C ALA A 314 -6.32 20.62 -17.09
N THR A 315 -6.16 21.55 -16.16
CA THR A 315 -5.68 22.92 -16.39
C THR A 315 -4.58 23.30 -15.42
N SER A 316 -3.71 24.20 -15.83
CA SER A 316 -2.66 24.78 -14.97
C SER A 316 -2.26 26.15 -15.53
N ASP A 317 -1.86 27.06 -14.65
CA ASP A 317 -1.42 28.40 -15.07
C ASP A 317 -0.19 28.31 -15.99
N GLY A 318 -0.28 28.96 -17.14
CA GLY A 318 0.80 29.01 -18.13
C GLY A 318 0.96 27.76 -19.00
N LEU A 319 0.16 26.72 -18.81
CA LEU A 319 0.17 25.51 -19.64
C LEU A 319 -1.06 25.41 -20.54
N GLU A 320 -0.89 24.77 -21.70
CA GLU A 320 -2.00 24.34 -22.52
C GLU A 320 -2.78 23.22 -21.82
N SER A 321 -4.09 23.41 -21.67
CA SER A 321 -4.99 22.42 -21.04
C SER A 321 -5.13 21.16 -21.90
N ALA A 322 -5.52 20.07 -21.24
CA ALA A 322 -5.82 18.80 -21.90
C ALA A 322 -7.17 18.24 -21.44
N THR A 323 -7.77 17.43 -22.30
CA THR A 323 -8.99 16.67 -22.00
C THR A 323 -8.82 15.24 -22.51
N ALA A 324 -9.24 14.27 -21.70
CA ALA A 324 -9.29 12.86 -22.09
C ALA A 324 -10.63 12.24 -21.69
N THR A 325 -11.10 11.32 -22.53
CA THR A 325 -12.40 10.66 -22.36
C THR A 325 -12.23 9.15 -22.41
N VAL A 326 -12.85 8.46 -21.48
CA VAL A 326 -12.95 6.99 -21.43
C VAL A 326 -14.40 6.60 -21.60
N LYS A 327 -14.65 5.64 -22.49
CA LYS A 327 -16.01 5.17 -22.78
C LYS A 327 -16.52 4.26 -21.69
N SER A 328 -17.79 4.43 -21.29
CA SER A 328 -18.50 3.47 -20.47
C SER A 328 -19.03 2.31 -21.32
N VAL A 329 -18.93 1.09 -20.82
CA VAL A 329 -19.42 -0.12 -21.47
C VAL A 329 -20.29 -0.91 -20.52
N ALA A 330 -21.35 -1.52 -21.04
CA ALA A 330 -22.23 -2.38 -20.25
C ALA A 330 -21.43 -3.60 -19.73
N ASN A 331 -21.56 -3.91 -18.47
CA ASN A 331 -21.03 -5.14 -17.91
C ASN A 331 -21.99 -6.28 -18.12
N GLU A 332 -21.86 -7.00 -19.23
CA GLU A 332 -22.69 -8.16 -19.55
C GLU A 332 -22.46 -9.35 -18.59
N ASN A 333 -21.33 -9.38 -17.93
CA ASN A 333 -20.92 -10.43 -16.97
C ASN A 333 -21.06 -9.98 -15.52
N LYS A 334 -22.09 -9.21 -15.18
CA LYS A 334 -22.35 -8.82 -13.78
C LYS A 334 -22.38 -10.04 -12.86
N LYS A 335 -21.22 -10.58 -12.54
CA LYS A 335 -21.06 -11.26 -11.27
C LYS A 335 -20.89 -10.15 -10.23
N ILE A 336 -22.01 -9.56 -9.83
CA ILE A 336 -22.06 -8.82 -8.59
C ILE A 336 -21.59 -9.87 -7.56
N PHE A 337 -20.41 -9.70 -7.03
CA PHE A 337 -20.03 -10.38 -5.81
C PHE A 337 -20.85 -9.67 -4.72
N ILE A 338 -22.12 -10.07 -4.60
CA ILE A 338 -22.87 -9.79 -3.39
C ILE A 338 -22.15 -10.66 -2.35
N PRO A 339 -21.49 -10.07 -1.34
CA PRO A 339 -21.08 -10.85 -0.20
C PRO A 339 -22.31 -11.62 0.22
N SER A 340 -22.23 -12.93 0.30
CA SER A 340 -23.37 -13.82 0.57
C SER A 340 -23.97 -13.60 1.96
N VAL A 341 -23.51 -12.58 2.68
CA VAL A 341 -23.98 -12.16 3.98
C VAL A 341 -23.95 -10.64 4.03
N ASN A 342 -25.12 -10.01 4.14
CA ASN A 342 -25.25 -8.59 4.49
C ASN A 342 -24.84 -8.40 5.96
N GLU A 343 -23.54 -8.38 6.23
CA GLU A 343 -23.02 -8.15 7.58
C GLU A 343 -22.89 -6.64 7.82
N LYS A 344 -23.65 -6.12 8.77
CA LYS A 344 -23.50 -4.76 9.29
C LYS A 344 -22.66 -4.82 10.56
N TYR A 345 -21.50 -4.20 10.57
CA TYR A 345 -20.60 -4.20 11.73
C TYR A 345 -21.10 -3.25 12.81
N ILE A 346 -21.21 -3.76 14.04
CA ILE A 346 -21.46 -2.98 15.25
C ILE A 346 -20.09 -2.66 15.89
N ALA A 347 -19.42 -1.62 15.40
CA ALA A 347 -18.03 -1.33 15.77
C ALA A 347 -17.89 -0.48 17.05
N LYS A 348 -18.87 0.38 17.34
CA LYS A 348 -18.77 1.32 18.45
C LYS A 348 -19.61 0.89 19.63
N TRP A 349 -18.97 0.74 20.77
CA TRP A 349 -19.59 0.39 22.04
C TRP A 349 -19.23 1.39 23.12
N ARG A 350 -20.10 1.53 24.10
CA ARG A 350 -19.78 2.17 25.38
C ARG A 350 -19.48 1.07 26.40
N GLN A 351 -18.44 1.29 27.18
CA GLN A 351 -18.02 0.36 28.22
C GLN A 351 -17.95 1.09 29.56
N ALA A 352 -18.49 0.51 30.62
CA ALA A 352 -18.30 1.02 31.98
C ALA A 352 -16.82 0.92 32.36
N VAL A 353 -16.26 2.06 32.80
CA VAL A 353 -14.83 2.18 33.14
C VAL A 353 -14.52 1.52 34.46
N ASP A 354 -15.46 1.60 35.42
CA ASP A 354 -15.32 0.99 36.73
C ASP A 354 -16.03 -0.37 36.76
N LEU A 355 -15.25 -1.44 36.87
CA LEU A 355 -15.80 -2.76 37.11
C LEU A 355 -16.29 -2.89 38.55
N SER A 356 -17.51 -3.31 38.71
CA SER A 356 -18.15 -3.48 39.98
C SER A 356 -18.06 -4.96 40.44
N GLU A 357 -17.86 -5.18 41.74
CA GLU A 357 -18.10 -6.50 42.36
C GLU A 357 -19.60 -6.88 42.31
N THR A 358 -20.45 -5.92 42.03
CA THR A 358 -21.91 -6.10 41.94
C THR A 358 -22.33 -6.13 40.48
N ARG A 359 -23.19 -7.09 40.10
CA ARG A 359 -23.74 -7.20 38.76
C ARG A 359 -24.46 -5.89 38.37
N PRO A 360 -24.06 -5.24 37.24
CA PRO A 360 -24.67 -4.01 36.81
C PRO A 360 -26.10 -4.18 36.27
N ASP A 361 -26.89 -3.12 36.29
CA ASP A 361 -28.20 -3.09 35.65
C ASP A 361 -28.03 -2.93 34.14
N PRO A 362 -28.52 -3.88 33.29
CA PRO A 362 -28.43 -3.75 31.82
C PRO A 362 -29.23 -2.57 31.26
N ASN A 363 -30.17 -2.02 32.03
CA ASN A 363 -31.04 -0.91 31.60
C ASN A 363 -30.47 0.48 31.91
N VAL A 364 -29.29 0.56 32.51
CA VAL A 364 -28.62 1.85 32.76
C VAL A 364 -28.55 2.65 31.47
N LYS A 365 -29.03 3.89 31.49
CA LYS A 365 -28.92 4.82 30.36
C LYS A 365 -27.54 5.43 30.36
N ILE A 366 -26.90 5.42 29.19
CA ILE A 366 -25.67 6.15 28.95
C ILE A 366 -26.04 7.59 28.58
N GLU A 367 -25.67 8.55 29.39
CA GLU A 367 -25.76 9.95 29.00
C GLU A 367 -24.55 10.33 28.17
N ASP A 368 -24.76 11.00 27.03
CA ASP A 368 -23.72 11.25 26.02
C ASP A 368 -22.50 12.04 26.52
N HIS A 369 -22.61 12.70 27.66
CA HIS A 369 -21.56 13.54 28.24
C HIS A 369 -20.82 12.90 29.42
N ASP A 370 -21.24 11.74 29.89
CA ASP A 370 -20.57 11.06 31.02
C ASP A 370 -19.37 10.21 30.56
N MET A 371 -18.36 10.90 30.02
CA MET A 371 -17.11 10.28 29.60
C MET A 371 -16.22 9.81 30.75
N ASN A 372 -16.55 10.15 32.01
CA ASN A 372 -15.77 9.75 33.16
C ASN A 372 -16.10 8.33 33.62
N THR A 373 -17.34 7.89 33.42
CA THR A 373 -17.84 6.57 33.83
C THR A 373 -17.96 5.59 32.65
N TRP A 374 -18.06 6.11 31.42
CA TRP A 374 -18.19 5.30 30.21
C TRP A 374 -17.12 5.62 29.16
N GLY A 375 -16.25 4.65 28.87
CA GLY A 375 -15.32 4.72 27.75
C GLY A 375 -15.96 4.35 26.41
N ILE A 376 -15.50 4.95 25.31
CA ILE A 376 -15.80 4.48 23.96
C ILE A 376 -14.80 3.38 23.63
N VAL A 377 -15.29 2.21 23.22
CA VAL A 377 -14.45 1.09 22.78
C VAL A 377 -14.87 0.61 21.41
N SER A 378 -13.89 0.25 20.59
CA SER A 378 -14.10 -0.48 19.35
C SER A 378 -13.88 -1.96 19.64
N VAL A 379 -14.89 -2.79 19.39
CA VAL A 379 -14.79 -4.22 19.59
C VAL A 379 -14.24 -4.93 18.34
N GLY A 380 -13.53 -6.03 18.55
CA GLY A 380 -13.00 -6.85 17.48
C GLY A 380 -11.55 -6.57 17.07
N SER A 381 -10.88 -5.64 17.73
CA SER A 381 -9.45 -5.34 17.51
C SER A 381 -8.49 -6.04 18.50
N GLY A 382 -8.98 -7.07 19.21
CA GLY A 382 -8.25 -7.77 20.28
C GLY A 382 -8.64 -7.26 21.67
N TYR A 383 -8.05 -7.87 22.69
CA TYR A 383 -8.36 -7.57 24.08
C TYR A 383 -8.10 -6.08 24.41
N ASP A 384 -9.11 -5.41 24.94
CA ASP A 384 -8.89 -4.12 25.58
C ASP A 384 -8.04 -4.34 26.84
N ASP A 385 -6.88 -3.65 26.91
CA ASP A 385 -5.97 -3.75 28.07
C ASP A 385 -6.63 -3.38 29.39
N LYS A 386 -7.79 -2.71 29.36
CA LYS A 386 -8.58 -2.37 30.53
C LYS A 386 -9.20 -3.59 31.22
N PHE A 387 -9.34 -4.72 30.52
CA PHE A 387 -9.85 -5.97 31.10
C PHE A 387 -8.75 -6.97 31.50
N LYS A 388 -7.50 -6.71 31.19
CA LYS A 388 -6.40 -7.54 31.66
C LYS A 388 -6.28 -7.43 33.19
N ASN A 389 -6.43 -8.56 33.85
CA ASN A 389 -6.31 -8.70 35.31
C ASN A 389 -7.46 -8.12 36.16
N ILE A 390 -8.65 -7.94 35.61
CA ILE A 390 -9.80 -7.45 36.36
C ILE A 390 -10.73 -8.61 36.71
N THR A 391 -11.03 -8.74 37.97
CA THR A 391 -12.07 -9.63 38.50
C THR A 391 -13.33 -8.81 38.76
N GLY A 392 -14.49 -9.29 38.31
CA GLY A 392 -15.77 -8.66 38.53
C GLY A 392 -16.60 -8.53 37.25
N TYR A 393 -17.59 -7.66 37.30
CA TYR A 393 -18.53 -7.41 36.20
C TYR A 393 -18.11 -6.26 35.32
N GLY A 394 -18.21 -6.45 33.99
CA GLY A 394 -18.13 -5.41 32.98
C GLY A 394 -19.45 -5.26 32.23
N LEU A 395 -19.79 -4.05 31.81
CA LEU A 395 -20.99 -3.75 31.02
C LEU A 395 -20.61 -3.04 29.74
N TYR A 396 -21.02 -3.60 28.60
CA TYR A 396 -20.94 -2.96 27.27
C TYR A 396 -22.33 -2.57 26.81
N LYS A 397 -22.46 -1.40 26.21
CA LYS A 397 -23.73 -0.95 25.62
C LYS A 397 -23.52 -0.29 24.27
N THR A 398 -24.50 -0.50 23.39
CA THR A 398 -24.62 0.20 22.12
C THR A 398 -26.08 0.30 21.71
N THR A 399 -26.39 1.24 20.82
CA THR A 399 -27.68 1.31 20.14
C THR A 399 -27.46 1.05 18.66
N VAL A 400 -28.27 0.17 18.07
CA VAL A 400 -28.19 -0.21 16.65
C VAL A 400 -29.55 -0.12 16.00
N ASN A 401 -29.59 0.20 14.72
CA ASN A 401 -30.84 0.17 13.97
C ASN A 401 -31.01 -1.20 13.30
N ILE A 402 -32.10 -1.90 13.65
CA ILE A 402 -32.48 -3.21 13.12
C ILE A 402 -33.54 -2.99 12.05
N ASN A 403 -33.34 -3.51 10.87
CA ASN A 403 -34.26 -3.45 9.75
C ASN A 403 -35.04 -4.79 9.60
N GLU A 404 -36.08 -4.78 8.82
CA GLU A 404 -36.97 -5.94 8.61
C GLU A 404 -36.27 -7.20 8.05
N ASN A 405 -35.10 -7.07 7.45
CA ASN A 405 -34.32 -8.17 6.90
C ASN A 405 -33.20 -8.64 7.86
N ASP A 406 -33.02 -7.96 8.98
CA ASP A 406 -31.97 -8.28 9.96
C ASP A 406 -32.54 -9.33 10.94
N ASN A 407 -32.01 -10.54 10.91
CA ASN A 407 -32.52 -11.65 11.74
C ASN A 407 -31.65 -11.94 12.97
N PHE A 408 -30.36 -11.69 12.88
CA PHE A 408 -29.43 -12.06 13.96
C PHE A 408 -28.42 -10.95 14.26
N ILE A 409 -28.14 -10.76 15.56
CA ILE A 409 -26.89 -10.14 16.03
C ILE A 409 -25.93 -11.27 16.36
N VAL A 410 -24.78 -11.30 15.67
CA VAL A 410 -23.78 -12.34 15.81
C VAL A 410 -22.54 -11.77 16.52
N PHE A 411 -22.33 -12.20 17.74
CA PHE A 411 -21.08 -12.03 18.44
C PHE A 411 -20.13 -13.14 17.98
N ARG A 412 -19.11 -12.80 17.22
CA ARG A 412 -18.17 -13.80 16.69
C ARG A 412 -17.35 -14.46 17.80
N GLU A 413 -17.12 -13.75 18.92
CA GLU A 413 -16.55 -14.31 20.13
C GLU A 413 -16.88 -13.46 21.34
N LEU A 414 -17.53 -14.05 22.32
CA LEU A 414 -17.70 -13.53 23.68
C LEU A 414 -16.89 -14.40 24.65
N THR A 415 -16.20 -13.76 25.60
CA THR A 415 -15.36 -14.43 26.58
C THR A 415 -15.70 -13.95 27.99
N GLY A 416 -15.85 -14.85 28.93
CA GLY A 416 -16.13 -14.57 30.35
C GLY A 416 -16.66 -15.83 31.10
N ASN A 417 -16.56 -15.84 32.42
CA ASN A 417 -17.10 -16.95 33.23
C ASN A 417 -18.63 -16.97 33.21
N GLU A 418 -19.26 -15.83 33.10
CA GLU A 418 -20.68 -15.68 32.84
C GLU A 418 -20.85 -14.49 31.89
N VAL A 419 -21.56 -14.69 30.78
CA VAL A 419 -21.89 -13.65 29.83
C VAL A 419 -23.40 -13.59 29.64
N GLU A 420 -23.95 -12.39 29.71
CA GLU A 420 -25.36 -12.12 29.49
C GLU A 420 -25.51 -11.12 28.36
N VAL A 421 -26.46 -11.35 27.43
CA VAL A 421 -26.78 -10.40 26.35
C VAL A 421 -28.24 -10.01 26.48
N PHE A 422 -28.50 -8.70 26.36
CA PHE A 422 -29.83 -8.10 26.44
C PHE A 422 -30.12 -7.31 25.17
N VAL A 423 -31.34 -7.37 24.70
CA VAL A 423 -31.88 -6.54 23.61
C VAL A 423 -33.11 -5.82 24.16
N ASN A 424 -33.11 -4.49 24.13
CA ASN A 424 -34.18 -3.66 24.71
C ASN A 424 -34.56 -4.04 26.15
N GLY A 425 -33.55 -4.42 26.96
CA GLY A 425 -33.73 -4.84 28.33
C GLY A 425 -34.18 -6.27 28.56
N GLU A 426 -34.56 -7.00 27.51
CA GLU A 426 -34.88 -8.43 27.57
C GLU A 426 -33.62 -9.28 27.47
N GLN A 427 -33.42 -10.21 28.39
CA GLN A 427 -32.30 -11.13 28.35
C GLN A 427 -32.50 -12.19 27.25
N LYS A 428 -31.66 -12.15 26.23
CA LYS A 428 -31.70 -13.08 25.09
C LYS A 428 -30.66 -14.21 25.21
N PHE A 429 -29.59 -14.01 26.03
CA PHE A 429 -28.55 -15.02 26.23
C PHE A 429 -27.95 -14.94 27.64
N LYS A 430 -27.60 -16.08 28.18
CA LYS A 430 -26.82 -16.23 29.42
C LYS A 430 -26.13 -17.57 29.42
N ASP A 431 -24.78 -17.60 29.46
CA ASP A 431 -24.02 -18.86 29.56
C ASP A 431 -22.56 -18.60 30.01
N ASP A 432 -21.82 -19.68 30.27
CA ASP A 432 -20.38 -19.69 30.45
C ASP A 432 -19.68 -19.61 29.08
N CYS A 433 -18.82 -18.62 28.91
CA CYS A 433 -18.05 -18.36 27.68
C CYS A 433 -16.52 -18.31 27.95
N GLN A 434 -16.01 -18.98 29.00
CA GLN A 434 -14.61 -18.81 29.44
C GLN A 434 -13.54 -19.17 28.39
N TRP A 435 -13.91 -19.94 27.36
CA TRP A 435 -13.00 -20.35 26.28
C TRP A 435 -13.22 -19.60 24.93
N GLY A 436 -14.02 -18.55 24.98
CA GLY A 436 -14.48 -17.86 23.78
C GLY A 436 -15.60 -18.64 23.09
N ARG A 437 -16.70 -17.95 22.79
CA ARG A 437 -17.87 -18.57 22.16
C ARG A 437 -18.51 -17.63 21.15
N LYS A 438 -18.88 -18.19 19.98
CA LYS A 438 -19.79 -17.54 19.04
C LYS A 438 -21.19 -17.57 19.61
N VAL A 439 -21.88 -16.41 19.63
CA VAL A 439 -23.25 -16.28 20.13
C VAL A 439 -24.09 -15.59 19.08
N GLU A 440 -25.22 -16.19 18.74
CA GLU A 440 -26.22 -15.64 17.79
C GLU A 440 -27.49 -15.27 18.56
N ILE A 441 -27.88 -14.01 18.46
CA ILE A 441 -29.09 -13.48 19.11
C ILE A 441 -30.12 -13.23 18.02
N ASN A 442 -31.24 -13.93 18.06
CA ASN A 442 -32.36 -13.68 17.17
C ASN A 442 -33.00 -12.33 17.48
N VAL A 443 -33.12 -11.47 16.48
CA VAL A 443 -33.70 -10.13 16.54
C VAL A 443 -34.76 -9.90 15.44
N SER A 444 -35.25 -10.95 14.82
CA SER A 444 -36.24 -10.87 13.74
C SER A 444 -37.58 -10.26 14.18
N ASP A 445 -37.84 -10.16 15.48
CA ASP A 445 -38.99 -9.50 16.09
C ASP A 445 -38.74 -8.03 16.49
N VAL A 446 -37.53 -7.52 16.23
CA VAL A 446 -37.10 -6.17 16.57
C VAL A 446 -37.06 -5.33 15.29
N ASN A 447 -37.60 -4.11 15.32
CA ASN A 447 -37.52 -3.17 14.21
C ASN A 447 -37.29 -1.76 14.72
N GLY A 448 -36.34 -1.02 14.10
CA GLY A 448 -35.90 0.29 14.52
C GLY A 448 -34.72 0.25 15.48
N ASP A 449 -34.56 1.30 16.27
CA ASP A 449 -33.45 1.41 17.21
C ASP A 449 -33.58 0.43 18.37
N ALA A 450 -32.58 -0.41 18.55
CA ALA A 450 -32.47 -1.40 19.63
C ALA A 450 -31.31 -1.08 20.55
N ASP A 451 -31.57 -1.09 21.86
CA ASP A 451 -30.54 -0.98 22.90
C ASP A 451 -29.97 -2.37 23.20
N ILE A 452 -28.67 -2.54 22.97
CA ILE A 452 -27.95 -3.78 23.20
C ILE A 452 -27.05 -3.61 24.42
N ALA A 453 -27.18 -4.51 25.40
CA ALA A 453 -26.30 -4.56 26.55
C ALA A 453 -25.65 -5.95 26.69
N VAL A 454 -24.37 -5.97 26.99
CA VAL A 454 -23.62 -7.19 27.27
C VAL A 454 -22.96 -7.05 28.64
N ILE A 455 -23.33 -7.95 29.56
CA ILE A 455 -22.71 -8.07 30.88
C ILE A 455 -21.74 -9.23 30.81
N VAL A 456 -20.50 -8.99 31.20
CA VAL A 456 -19.46 -10.00 31.30
C VAL A 456 -19.01 -10.09 32.76
N ASN A 457 -19.00 -11.25 33.32
CA ASN A 457 -18.39 -11.55 34.63
C ASN A 457 -17.11 -12.34 34.40
N SER A 458 -15.98 -11.82 34.88
CA SER A 458 -14.69 -12.49 34.82
C SER A 458 -14.15 -12.67 36.22
N THR A 459 -14.01 -13.93 36.67
CA THR A 459 -13.51 -14.29 38.02
C THR A 459 -12.06 -14.73 38.01
N LYS A 460 -11.42 -14.82 36.85
CA LYS A 460 -10.03 -15.28 36.71
C LYS A 460 -9.06 -14.11 36.61
N ALA A 461 -7.91 -14.24 37.26
CA ALA A 461 -6.82 -13.28 37.30
C ALA A 461 -6.10 -13.07 35.93
N ASP A 462 -6.39 -13.88 34.91
CA ASP A 462 -5.83 -13.84 33.60
C ASP A 462 -6.62 -12.95 32.59
N GLY A 463 -7.68 -12.31 33.10
CA GLY A 463 -8.26 -11.10 32.49
C GLY A 463 -8.82 -11.18 31.06
N ASN A 464 -9.24 -12.38 30.62
CA ASN A 464 -9.66 -12.59 29.22
C ASN A 464 -11.19 -12.52 29.05
N GLY A 465 -11.87 -11.51 29.60
CA GLY A 465 -13.31 -11.33 29.44
C GLY A 465 -13.66 -10.18 28.50
N GLY A 466 -14.74 -10.33 27.71
CA GLY A 466 -15.26 -9.26 26.88
C GLY A 466 -15.74 -9.65 25.49
N ILE A 467 -15.93 -8.66 24.64
CA ILE A 467 -16.26 -8.81 23.22
C ILE A 467 -14.95 -8.80 22.42
N SER A 468 -14.38 -9.98 22.17
CA SER A 468 -13.02 -10.13 21.64
C SER A 468 -12.94 -10.17 20.11
N LYS A 469 -14.07 -10.37 19.41
CA LYS A 469 -14.16 -10.31 17.94
C LYS A 469 -15.32 -9.43 17.47
N PRO A 470 -15.31 -9.01 16.19
CA PRO A 470 -16.36 -8.17 15.64
C PRO A 470 -17.77 -8.70 15.89
N VAL A 471 -18.68 -7.78 16.18
CA VAL A 471 -20.13 -8.04 16.27
C VAL A 471 -20.77 -7.57 14.98
N VAL A 472 -21.65 -8.40 14.41
CA VAL A 472 -22.30 -8.09 13.14
C VAL A 472 -23.81 -8.34 13.24
N ILE A 473 -24.59 -7.61 12.44
CA ILE A 473 -25.98 -7.91 12.18
C ILE A 473 -26.03 -8.64 10.84
N THR A 474 -26.82 -9.71 10.78
CA THR A 474 -27.00 -10.54 9.56
C THR A 474 -28.49 -10.82 9.32
N ASP A 475 -28.82 -11.13 8.06
CA ASP A 475 -30.09 -11.68 7.64
C ASP A 475 -30.33 -13.13 8.09
#